data_8fe9e8db3816f852a56e24923c3557be
#
_entry.id   8fe9e8db3816f852a56e24923c3557be
#
_cell.length_a   1.000
_cell.length_b   1.000
_cell.length_c   1.000
_cell.angle_alpha   90.00
_cell.angle_beta   90.00
_cell.angle_gamma   90.00
#
_symmetry.space_group_name_H-M   'P 1'
#
loop_
_entity.id
_entity.type
_entity.pdbx_description
1 polymer ?
#
loop_
_entity_poly.entity_id
_entity_poly.type
_entity_poly.pdbx_seq_one_letter_code
_entity_poly.pdbx_strand_id
1 'polypeptide(L)'
;MSNQQQTLAIITVVYENYNVLDDFLESLSSQTNKNFHLYCIDVSVHRNKIDFKDVAGETIYAENKGYAHGINIGLKKAQSDGFNSFCIINNDTYYQKDFTDKTLNSILDHPSSIIGGKIYYAPGYEYHKKRYKKYDSGKVIWYAGGRIDWNNCLTPHLGVDEVDKRQHNKVKEIDFVTGALMLFDKNVIEKTGIWDENYFLYYEDADFCVRAKRAGVNLLYDPSLIIWHKNAQSTGGSGSHIHLKYQRINRLKFGLKYAPFKTKLHLIKNYVSGQ
;
A
#
# COMPACT_ATOMS: atom_id res chain seq x y z
N MET A 1 -10.73 -26.15 -20.73
CA MET A 1 -10.27 -24.85 -20.30
C MET A 1 -8.95 -25.08 -19.58
N SER A 2 -7.84 -24.65 -20.15
CA SER A 2 -6.52 -24.80 -19.53
C SER A 2 -6.51 -24.05 -18.20
N ASN A 3 -6.25 -24.75 -17.09
CA ASN A 3 -5.90 -24.14 -15.81
C ASN A 3 -4.62 -23.31 -16.03
N GLN A 4 -4.74 -22.10 -16.54
CA GLN A 4 -3.65 -21.14 -16.49
C GLN A 4 -3.45 -20.85 -15.00
N GLN A 5 -2.38 -21.39 -14.45
CA GLN A 5 -2.00 -21.18 -13.06
C GLN A 5 -1.85 -19.66 -12.85
N GLN A 6 -2.69 -19.11 -12.00
CA GLN A 6 -2.72 -17.67 -11.77
C GLN A 6 -1.37 -17.23 -11.17
N THR A 7 -0.75 -16.23 -11.77
CA THR A 7 0.56 -15.70 -11.35
C THR A 7 0.39 -14.28 -10.85
N LEU A 8 1.04 -13.94 -9.74
CA LEU A 8 0.95 -12.64 -9.07
C LEU A 8 2.10 -11.73 -9.50
N ALA A 9 1.79 -10.53 -9.99
CA ALA A 9 2.77 -9.46 -10.09
C ALA A 9 2.87 -8.72 -8.76
N ILE A 10 4.01 -8.79 -8.10
CA ILE A 10 4.32 -8.01 -6.89
C ILE A 10 5.09 -6.78 -7.32
N ILE A 11 4.62 -5.59 -6.97
CA ILE A 11 5.19 -4.32 -7.39
C ILE A 11 5.56 -3.52 -6.14
N THR A 12 6.81 -3.10 -6.07
CA THR A 12 7.32 -2.26 -4.98
C THR A 12 8.19 -1.14 -5.52
N VAL A 13 8.21 0.01 -4.81
CA VAL A 13 9.05 1.15 -5.16
C VAL A 13 10.18 1.27 -4.16
N VAL A 14 11.41 1.36 -4.65
CA VAL A 14 12.62 1.53 -3.84
C VAL A 14 13.12 2.97 -3.96
N TYR A 15 13.39 3.61 -2.83
CA TYR A 15 14.00 4.94 -2.78
C TYR A 15 15.03 5.02 -1.64
N GLU A 16 16.33 5.05 -1.98
CA GLU A 16 17.52 5.25 -1.11
C GLU A 16 17.65 4.28 0.08
N ASN A 17 16.65 3.46 0.41
CA ASN A 17 16.63 2.61 1.59
C ASN A 17 16.69 1.12 1.23
N TYR A 18 17.89 0.63 0.91
CA TYR A 18 18.10 -0.76 0.52
C TYR A 18 18.15 -1.72 1.72
N ASN A 19 18.48 -1.23 2.92
CA ASN A 19 18.62 -2.06 4.13
C ASN A 19 17.31 -2.74 4.56
N VAL A 20 16.16 -2.21 4.14
CA VAL A 20 14.86 -2.80 4.48
C VAL A 20 14.49 -3.97 3.57
N LEU A 21 15.18 -4.11 2.42
CA LEU A 21 14.89 -5.14 1.41
C LEU A 21 15.24 -6.55 1.88
N ASP A 22 16.15 -6.71 2.82
CA ASP A 22 16.60 -8.04 3.25
C ASP A 22 15.44 -8.87 3.79
N ASP A 23 14.66 -8.35 4.75
CA ASP A 23 13.51 -9.06 5.32
C ASP A 23 12.38 -9.22 4.29
N PHE A 24 12.20 -8.23 3.40
CA PHE A 24 11.22 -8.28 2.33
C PHE A 24 11.53 -9.42 1.35
N LEU A 25 12.75 -9.50 0.86
CA LEU A 25 13.21 -10.54 -0.07
C LEU A 25 13.26 -11.92 0.61
N GLU A 26 13.66 -12.00 1.87
CA GLU A 26 13.62 -13.25 2.65
C GLU A 26 12.20 -13.76 2.80
N SER A 27 11.22 -12.86 3.03
CA SER A 27 9.81 -13.23 3.08
C SER A 27 9.30 -13.78 1.75
N LEU A 28 9.74 -13.24 0.62
CA LEU A 28 9.42 -13.74 -0.73
C LEU A 28 10.14 -15.07 -1.01
N SER A 29 11.42 -15.15 -0.68
CA SER A 29 12.21 -16.37 -0.81
C SER A 29 11.63 -17.53 0.02
N SER A 30 10.97 -17.24 1.14
CA SER A 30 10.37 -18.26 2.01
C SER A 30 8.95 -18.68 1.63
N GLN A 31 8.34 -18.10 0.58
CA GLN A 31 6.97 -18.43 0.18
C GLN A 31 6.84 -19.89 -0.24
N THR A 32 5.76 -20.57 0.20
CA THR A 32 5.41 -21.93 -0.21
C THR A 32 4.96 -21.98 -1.66
N ASN A 33 4.25 -20.96 -2.12
CA ASN A 33 3.85 -20.77 -3.50
C ASN A 33 4.75 -19.73 -4.18
N LYS A 34 5.49 -20.14 -5.20
CA LYS A 34 6.41 -19.29 -5.96
C LYS A 34 5.78 -18.71 -7.25
N ASN A 35 4.46 -18.80 -7.41
CA ASN A 35 3.77 -18.27 -8.59
C ASN A 35 3.63 -16.75 -8.51
N PHE A 36 4.75 -16.06 -8.44
CA PHE A 36 4.82 -14.61 -8.48
C PHE A 36 6.07 -14.15 -9.24
N HIS A 37 6.03 -12.89 -9.66
CA HIS A 37 7.20 -12.16 -10.16
C HIS A 37 7.28 -10.80 -9.48
N LEU A 38 8.47 -10.42 -9.03
CA LEU A 38 8.72 -9.17 -8.31
C LEU A 38 9.25 -8.09 -9.26
N TYR A 39 8.56 -6.98 -9.34
CA TYR A 39 9.00 -5.75 -10.00
C TYR A 39 9.45 -4.74 -8.94
N CYS A 40 10.77 -4.54 -8.81
CA CYS A 40 11.36 -3.51 -7.98
C CYS A 40 11.60 -2.25 -8.83
N ILE A 41 10.81 -1.21 -8.61
CA ILE A 41 10.98 0.06 -9.30
C ILE A 41 11.90 0.94 -8.46
N ASP A 42 13.15 1.04 -8.89
CA ASP A 42 14.17 1.80 -8.16
C ASP A 42 14.26 3.22 -8.71
N VAL A 43 13.77 4.17 -7.89
CA VAL A 43 13.77 5.60 -8.17
C VAL A 43 14.85 6.34 -7.39
N SER A 44 15.82 5.64 -6.83
CA SER A 44 16.94 6.23 -6.07
C SER A 44 17.88 7.02 -6.96
N VAL A 45 18.50 8.06 -6.39
CA VAL A 45 19.61 8.78 -7.02
C VAL A 45 20.90 7.94 -6.89
N HIS A 46 21.15 7.40 -5.70
CA HIS A 46 22.27 6.51 -5.41
C HIS A 46 21.82 5.05 -5.52
N ARG A 47 22.04 4.46 -6.68
CA ARG A 47 21.54 3.12 -6.99
C ARG A 47 22.47 2.03 -6.50
N ASN A 48 21.92 1.07 -5.78
CA ASN A 48 22.62 -0.17 -5.41
C ASN A 48 22.02 -1.36 -6.15
N LYS A 49 22.86 -2.35 -6.46
CA LYS A 49 22.36 -3.60 -7.03
C LYS A 49 21.51 -4.33 -5.99
N ILE A 50 20.28 -4.69 -6.37
CA ILE A 50 19.40 -5.53 -5.55
C ILE A 50 19.72 -6.99 -5.86
N ASP A 51 20.07 -7.76 -4.83
CA ASP A 51 20.28 -9.20 -4.93
C ASP A 51 18.95 -9.92 -4.62
N PHE A 52 18.28 -10.40 -5.64
CA PHE A 52 17.01 -11.11 -5.51
C PHE A 52 17.13 -12.52 -4.92
N LYS A 53 18.34 -13.06 -4.75
CA LYS A 53 18.58 -14.44 -4.32
C LYS A 53 17.84 -15.43 -5.25
N ASP A 54 16.90 -16.22 -4.71
CA ASP A 54 16.05 -17.17 -5.43
C ASP A 54 14.65 -16.60 -5.79
N VAL A 55 14.41 -15.32 -5.58
CA VAL A 55 13.16 -14.64 -5.91
C VAL A 55 13.13 -14.31 -7.40
N ALA A 56 12.12 -14.79 -8.12
CA ALA A 56 11.88 -14.39 -9.50
C ALA A 56 11.50 -12.91 -9.55
N GLY A 57 12.32 -12.08 -10.18
CA GLY A 57 12.06 -10.64 -10.24
C GLY A 57 13.12 -9.86 -11.02
N GLU A 58 12.82 -8.58 -11.21
CA GLU A 58 13.71 -7.64 -11.90
C GLU A 58 13.69 -6.25 -11.25
N THR A 59 14.77 -5.49 -11.43
CA THR A 59 14.87 -4.09 -11.07
C THR A 59 14.65 -3.22 -12.30
N ILE A 60 13.72 -2.27 -12.21
CA ILE A 60 13.48 -1.26 -13.24
C ILE A 60 13.90 0.10 -12.67
N TYR A 61 14.93 0.69 -13.27
CA TYR A 61 15.42 1.99 -12.85
C TYR A 61 14.62 3.11 -13.50
N ALA A 62 14.17 4.06 -12.70
CA ALA A 62 13.38 5.21 -13.17
C ALA A 62 13.80 6.52 -12.49
N GLU A 63 13.30 7.62 -13.01
CA GLU A 63 13.41 8.93 -12.37
C GLU A 63 12.40 9.03 -11.21
N ASN A 64 12.80 9.65 -10.09
CA ASN A 64 11.90 9.87 -8.97
C ASN A 64 10.89 11.00 -9.27
N LYS A 65 9.72 10.60 -9.77
CA LYS A 65 8.54 11.47 -9.97
C LYS A 65 7.43 11.18 -8.95
N GLY A 66 7.75 10.48 -7.86
CA GLY A 66 6.83 10.12 -6.79
C GLY A 66 6.40 8.66 -6.79
N TYR A 67 5.71 8.26 -5.71
CA TYR A 67 5.32 6.86 -5.48
C TYR A 67 4.36 6.34 -6.56
N ALA A 68 3.32 7.13 -6.90
CA ALA A 68 2.36 6.78 -7.95
C ALA A 68 3.03 6.52 -9.31
N HIS A 69 4.05 7.32 -9.67
CA HIS A 69 4.82 7.13 -10.90
C HIS A 69 5.56 5.80 -10.90
N GLY A 70 6.25 5.47 -9.80
CA GLY A 70 6.93 4.19 -9.66
C GLY A 70 5.96 3.01 -9.78
N ILE A 71 4.83 3.05 -9.06
CA ILE A 71 3.79 2.00 -9.16
C ILE A 71 3.27 1.86 -10.59
N ASN A 72 3.01 2.97 -11.29
CA ASN A 72 2.52 2.92 -12.67
C ASN A 72 3.51 2.30 -13.65
N ILE A 73 4.81 2.50 -13.47
CA ILE A 73 5.85 1.83 -14.27
C ILE A 73 5.75 0.31 -14.06
N GLY A 74 5.71 -0.14 -12.80
CA GLY A 74 5.57 -1.56 -12.47
C GLY A 74 4.28 -2.17 -13.00
N LEU A 75 3.14 -1.49 -12.86
CA LEU A 75 1.85 -1.95 -13.38
C LEU A 75 1.87 -2.11 -14.90
N LYS A 76 2.38 -1.11 -15.64
CA LYS A 76 2.48 -1.16 -17.11
C LYS A 76 3.38 -2.32 -17.56
N LYS A 77 4.52 -2.52 -16.90
CA LYS A 77 5.43 -3.64 -17.20
C LYS A 77 4.76 -4.98 -16.92
N ALA A 78 4.17 -5.16 -15.74
CA ALA A 78 3.48 -6.39 -15.39
C ALA A 78 2.30 -6.71 -16.34
N GLN A 79 1.52 -5.70 -16.75
CA GLN A 79 0.46 -5.87 -17.76
C GLN A 79 1.04 -6.30 -19.11
N SER A 80 2.16 -5.70 -19.54
CA SER A 80 2.84 -6.08 -20.81
C SER A 80 3.38 -7.49 -20.78
N ASP A 81 3.75 -7.99 -19.60
CA ASP A 81 4.22 -9.38 -19.39
C ASP A 81 3.05 -10.38 -19.22
N GLY A 82 1.80 -9.91 -19.31
CA GLY A 82 0.61 -10.75 -19.30
C GLY A 82 0.03 -11.05 -17.91
N PHE A 83 0.48 -10.37 -16.86
CA PHE A 83 -0.08 -10.55 -15.51
C PHE A 83 -1.49 -9.94 -15.41
N ASN A 84 -2.35 -10.62 -14.67
CA ASN A 84 -3.74 -10.23 -14.44
C ASN A 84 -4.06 -10.01 -12.95
N SER A 85 -3.16 -10.36 -12.05
CA SER A 85 -3.28 -10.19 -10.60
C SER A 85 -2.10 -9.38 -10.09
N PHE A 86 -2.38 -8.34 -9.31
CA PHE A 86 -1.39 -7.36 -8.87
C PHE A 86 -1.40 -7.22 -7.35
N CYS A 87 -0.22 -7.14 -6.77
CA CYS A 87 0.03 -6.80 -5.37
C CYS A 87 0.96 -5.60 -5.32
N ILE A 88 0.43 -4.45 -4.93
CA ILE A 88 1.23 -3.29 -4.58
C ILE A 88 1.61 -3.44 -3.11
N ILE A 89 2.89 -3.37 -2.79
CA ILE A 89 3.37 -3.56 -1.42
C ILE A 89 4.63 -2.73 -1.16
N ASN A 90 4.72 -2.14 0.04
CA ASN A 90 5.92 -1.43 0.45
C ASN A 90 7.09 -2.38 0.72
N ASN A 91 8.29 -1.95 0.38
CA ASN A 91 9.53 -2.73 0.54
C ASN A 91 10.05 -2.83 1.98
N ASP A 92 9.48 -2.07 2.91
CA ASP A 92 9.78 -2.13 4.34
C ASP A 92 8.78 -3.01 5.12
N THR A 93 8.28 -4.06 4.44
CA THR A 93 7.35 -5.05 4.98
C THR A 93 7.92 -6.46 4.95
N TYR A 94 7.38 -7.34 5.79
CA TYR A 94 7.59 -8.78 5.72
C TYR A 94 6.32 -9.53 6.09
N TYR A 95 6.23 -10.81 5.71
CA TYR A 95 4.98 -11.57 5.80
C TYR A 95 5.21 -13.08 5.93
N GLN A 96 4.12 -13.82 6.17
CA GLN A 96 4.15 -15.26 6.40
C GLN A 96 4.36 -16.05 5.10
N LYS A 97 4.77 -17.32 5.21
CA LYS A 97 5.09 -18.22 4.10
C LYS A 97 3.92 -18.54 3.16
N ASP A 98 2.69 -18.33 3.60
CA ASP A 98 1.45 -18.56 2.86
C ASP A 98 0.83 -17.28 2.26
N PHE A 99 1.57 -16.18 2.28
CA PHE A 99 1.09 -14.87 1.82
C PHE A 99 0.71 -14.89 0.33
N THR A 100 1.52 -15.54 -0.54
CA THR A 100 1.23 -15.64 -1.97
C THR A 100 -0.06 -16.41 -2.23
N ASP A 101 -0.26 -17.55 -1.56
CA ASP A 101 -1.50 -18.33 -1.69
C ASP A 101 -2.72 -17.55 -1.24
N LYS A 102 -2.63 -16.91 -0.07
CA LYS A 102 -3.72 -16.08 0.48
C LYS A 102 -4.05 -14.90 -0.43
N THR A 103 -3.02 -14.26 -1.01
CA THR A 103 -3.19 -13.15 -1.94
C THR A 103 -3.93 -13.58 -3.21
N LEU A 104 -3.49 -14.66 -3.83
CA LEU A 104 -4.15 -15.19 -5.03
C LEU A 104 -5.59 -15.64 -4.77
N ASN A 105 -5.82 -16.35 -3.66
CA ASN A 105 -7.17 -16.77 -3.26
C ASN A 105 -8.07 -15.55 -2.97
N SER A 106 -7.58 -14.54 -2.26
CA SER A 106 -8.37 -13.35 -1.94
C SER A 106 -8.76 -12.57 -3.21
N ILE A 107 -7.87 -12.47 -4.21
CA ILE A 107 -8.19 -11.85 -5.51
C ILE A 107 -9.23 -12.68 -6.27
N LEU A 108 -9.14 -14.02 -6.22
CA LEU A 108 -10.10 -14.94 -6.86
C LEU A 108 -11.49 -14.88 -6.22
N ASP A 109 -11.54 -14.85 -4.88
CA ASP A 109 -12.79 -14.81 -4.13
C ASP A 109 -13.51 -13.45 -4.25
N HIS A 110 -12.76 -12.39 -4.57
CA HIS A 110 -13.26 -11.02 -4.67
C HIS A 110 -12.87 -10.34 -6.01
N PRO A 111 -13.33 -10.87 -7.16
CA PRO A 111 -12.99 -10.33 -8.47
C PRO A 111 -13.45 -8.88 -8.62
N SER A 112 -12.69 -8.09 -9.38
CA SER A 112 -12.95 -6.66 -9.60
C SER A 112 -13.09 -5.83 -8.32
N SER A 113 -12.32 -6.19 -7.30
CA SER A 113 -12.25 -5.47 -6.02
C SER A 113 -10.83 -5.03 -5.71
N ILE A 114 -10.69 -3.94 -4.96
CA ILE A 114 -9.41 -3.56 -4.33
C ILE A 114 -9.43 -4.09 -2.90
N ILE A 115 -8.40 -4.86 -2.53
CA ILE A 115 -8.35 -5.57 -1.26
C ILE A 115 -7.12 -5.12 -0.47
N GLY A 116 -7.33 -4.73 0.78
CA GLY A 116 -6.26 -4.48 1.76
C GLY A 116 -6.24 -5.54 2.85
N GLY A 117 -5.07 -5.80 3.41
CA GLY A 117 -4.89 -6.78 4.50
C GLY A 117 -4.81 -6.14 5.88
N LYS A 118 -4.60 -6.97 6.89
CA LYS A 118 -4.24 -6.56 8.24
C LYS A 118 -2.74 -6.26 8.29
N ILE A 119 -2.40 -5.06 8.69
CA ILE A 119 -1.02 -4.63 8.80
C ILE A 119 -0.69 -4.38 10.26
N TYR A 120 0.32 -5.06 10.77
CA TYR A 120 0.88 -4.79 12.09
C TYR A 120 2.11 -3.88 11.97
N TYR A 121 2.40 -3.14 13.01
CA TYR A 121 3.76 -2.63 13.17
C TYR A 121 4.74 -3.78 13.31
N ALA A 122 5.86 -3.71 12.62
CA ALA A 122 6.98 -4.59 12.91
C ALA A 122 7.46 -4.36 14.35
N PRO A 123 7.91 -5.41 15.07
CA PRO A 123 8.44 -5.27 16.42
C PRO A 123 9.50 -4.17 16.53
N GLY A 124 9.28 -3.22 17.44
CA GLY A 124 10.19 -2.11 17.66
C GLY A 124 9.96 -0.89 16.76
N TYR A 125 8.98 -0.96 15.85
CA TYR A 125 8.59 0.16 14.97
C TYR A 125 7.23 0.77 15.33
N GLU A 126 6.62 0.36 16.46
CA GLU A 126 5.38 0.93 16.97
C GLU A 126 5.55 2.42 17.27
N TYR A 127 4.55 3.25 16.92
CA TYR A 127 4.62 4.68 17.14
C TYR A 127 4.74 5.04 18.62
N HIS A 128 3.95 4.37 19.47
CA HIS A 128 3.93 4.54 20.93
C HIS A 128 4.66 3.39 21.66
N LYS A 129 5.96 3.17 21.38
CA LYS A 129 6.74 2.02 21.88
C LYS A 129 6.60 1.74 23.38
N LYS A 130 6.53 2.79 24.22
CA LYS A 130 6.42 2.66 25.69
C LYS A 130 5.03 2.22 26.17
N ARG A 131 4.01 2.22 25.29
CA ARG A 131 2.64 1.87 25.64
C ARG A 131 2.41 0.38 25.70
N TYR A 132 3.22 -0.41 24.99
CA TYR A 132 3.01 -1.83 24.77
C TYR A 132 3.92 -2.68 25.63
N LYS A 133 3.41 -3.85 26.01
CA LYS A 133 4.18 -4.85 26.74
C LYS A 133 4.92 -5.75 25.75
N LYS A 134 5.97 -6.46 26.22
CA LYS A 134 6.80 -7.35 25.39
C LYS A 134 5.97 -8.41 24.63
N TYR A 135 4.89 -8.90 25.23
CA TYR A 135 4.02 -9.92 24.62
C TYR A 135 3.03 -9.34 23.58
N ASP A 136 2.90 -8.01 23.47
CA ASP A 136 2.12 -7.31 22.46
C ASP A 136 2.93 -7.08 21.18
N SER A 137 4.25 -7.30 21.23
CA SER A 137 5.17 -7.09 20.12
C SER A 137 4.72 -7.88 18.87
N GLY A 138 4.66 -7.21 17.73
CA GLY A 138 4.18 -7.78 16.47
C GLY A 138 2.66 -8.03 16.41
N LYS A 139 1.89 -7.55 17.41
CA LYS A 139 0.41 -7.62 17.45
C LYS A 139 -0.23 -6.24 17.54
N VAL A 140 0.55 -5.17 17.47
CA VAL A 140 0.01 -3.80 17.44
C VAL A 140 -0.38 -3.48 16.01
N ILE A 141 -1.64 -3.14 15.83
CA ILE A 141 -2.22 -2.89 14.50
C ILE A 141 -1.75 -1.53 14.00
N TRP A 142 -1.25 -1.50 12.77
CA TRP A 142 -1.03 -0.27 12.01
C TRP A 142 -2.22 0.05 11.11
N TYR A 143 -2.88 -1.00 10.56
CA TYR A 143 -4.03 -0.85 9.69
C TYR A 143 -4.93 -2.11 9.73
N ALA A 144 -6.24 -1.89 9.94
CA ALA A 144 -7.27 -2.90 9.86
C ALA A 144 -8.49 -2.39 9.05
N GLY A 145 -8.18 -1.76 7.92
CA GLY A 145 -9.12 -1.05 7.06
C GLY A 145 -8.98 0.47 7.20
N GLY A 146 -9.49 1.21 6.24
CA GLY A 146 -9.42 2.66 6.20
C GLY A 146 -10.78 3.31 5.99
N ARG A 147 -10.91 4.54 6.46
CA ARG A 147 -12.05 5.42 6.23
C ARG A 147 -11.61 6.72 5.59
N ILE A 148 -12.56 7.43 4.98
CA ILE A 148 -12.34 8.80 4.52
C ILE A 148 -13.23 9.72 5.35
N ASP A 149 -12.59 10.59 6.12
CA ASP A 149 -13.29 11.71 6.80
C ASP A 149 -13.46 12.87 5.82
N TRP A 150 -14.61 12.96 5.20
CA TRP A 150 -14.91 13.99 4.22
C TRP A 150 -15.02 15.41 4.81
N ASN A 151 -15.21 15.56 6.12
CA ASN A 151 -15.26 16.86 6.77
C ASN A 151 -13.86 17.49 6.85
N ASN A 152 -12.84 16.64 7.02
CA ASN A 152 -11.45 17.07 7.17
C ASN A 152 -10.56 16.59 6.02
N CYS A 153 -11.06 15.77 5.09
CA CYS A 153 -10.27 15.10 4.04
C CYS A 153 -9.06 14.36 4.62
N LEU A 154 -9.29 13.56 5.63
CA LEU A 154 -8.32 12.67 6.24
C LEU A 154 -8.65 11.23 5.90
N THR A 155 -7.63 10.37 5.90
CA THR A 155 -7.73 8.93 5.60
C THR A 155 -7.29 8.11 6.82
N PRO A 156 -8.03 8.15 7.96
CA PRO A 156 -7.65 7.43 9.16
C PRO A 156 -7.72 5.93 8.97
N HIS A 157 -6.72 5.25 9.53
CA HIS A 157 -6.69 3.80 9.63
C HIS A 157 -7.58 3.33 10.80
N LEU A 158 -8.33 2.27 10.59
CA LEU A 158 -9.07 1.59 11.64
C LEU A 158 -8.12 0.70 12.44
N GLY A 159 -8.32 0.65 13.75
CA GLY A 159 -7.56 -0.19 14.65
C GLY A 159 -6.12 0.29 14.90
N VAL A 160 -5.70 1.44 14.36
CA VAL A 160 -4.34 1.94 14.55
C VAL A 160 -4.00 2.07 16.05
N ASP A 161 -2.81 1.60 16.42
CA ASP A 161 -2.30 1.57 17.80
C ASP A 161 -3.10 0.67 18.78
N GLU A 162 -4.05 -0.14 18.30
CA GLU A 162 -4.69 -1.18 19.11
C GLU A 162 -3.85 -2.46 19.14
N VAL A 163 -3.80 -3.13 20.29
CA VAL A 163 -3.31 -4.51 20.37
C VAL A 163 -4.38 -5.44 19.80
N ASP A 164 -4.02 -6.30 18.86
CA ASP A 164 -4.97 -7.25 18.26
C ASP A 164 -5.42 -8.31 19.28
N LYS A 165 -6.73 -8.28 19.55
CA LYS A 165 -7.48 -9.24 20.35
C LYS A 165 -8.53 -9.97 19.50
N ARG A 166 -8.31 -10.05 18.19
CA ARG A 166 -9.21 -10.59 17.17
C ARG A 166 -10.44 -9.72 16.89
N GLN A 167 -10.45 -8.45 17.29
CA GLN A 167 -11.56 -7.51 17.07
C GLN A 167 -11.75 -7.13 15.60
N HIS A 168 -10.73 -7.29 14.75
CA HIS A 168 -10.76 -7.00 13.32
C HIS A 168 -10.54 -8.27 12.48
N ASN A 169 -11.34 -9.32 12.69
CA ASN A 169 -11.16 -10.63 12.04
C ASN A 169 -12.28 -11.00 11.05
N LYS A 170 -12.97 -10.02 10.52
CA LYS A 170 -14.02 -10.24 9.50
C LYS A 170 -13.69 -9.46 8.24
N VAL A 171 -13.90 -10.08 7.08
CA VAL A 171 -13.91 -9.38 5.80
C VAL A 171 -15.02 -8.32 5.84
N LYS A 172 -14.72 -7.13 5.39
CA LYS A 172 -15.67 -6.00 5.40
C LYS A 172 -15.37 -5.00 4.31
N GLU A 173 -16.41 -4.29 3.86
CA GLU A 173 -16.24 -3.09 3.03
C GLU A 173 -15.60 -1.95 3.83
N ILE A 174 -14.78 -1.18 3.13
CA ILE A 174 -14.06 -0.03 3.66
C ILE A 174 -14.09 1.13 2.67
N ASP A 175 -13.62 2.31 3.08
CA ASP A 175 -13.58 3.47 2.18
C ASP A 175 -12.22 3.66 1.51
N PHE A 176 -11.16 3.06 2.08
CA PHE A 176 -9.80 3.31 1.68
C PHE A 176 -8.91 2.11 1.96
N VAL A 177 -8.12 1.71 0.96
CA VAL A 177 -7.04 0.72 1.04
C VAL A 177 -5.73 1.46 0.92
N THR A 178 -4.81 1.24 1.88
CA THR A 178 -3.49 1.86 1.87
C THR A 178 -2.57 1.24 0.81
N GLY A 179 -1.75 2.08 0.17
CA GLY A 179 -0.71 1.64 -0.77
C GLY A 179 0.39 0.78 -0.14
N ALA A 180 0.43 0.65 1.19
CA ALA A 180 1.36 -0.25 1.86
C ALA A 180 1.07 -1.75 1.61
N LEU A 181 -0.21 -2.10 1.34
CA LEU A 181 -0.65 -3.39 0.83
C LEU A 181 -1.98 -3.22 0.09
N MET A 182 -1.96 -3.35 -1.22
CA MET A 182 -3.14 -3.22 -2.07
C MET A 182 -3.13 -4.30 -3.16
N LEU A 183 -4.18 -5.10 -3.19
CA LEU A 183 -4.34 -6.22 -4.12
C LEU A 183 -5.52 -5.96 -5.04
N PHE A 184 -5.40 -6.35 -6.30
CA PHE A 184 -6.50 -6.27 -7.27
C PHE A 184 -6.20 -7.07 -8.55
N ASP A 185 -7.23 -7.33 -9.33
CA ASP A 185 -7.12 -7.89 -10.67
C ASP A 185 -7.10 -6.80 -11.76
N LYS A 186 -6.82 -7.19 -13.01
CA LYS A 186 -6.77 -6.29 -14.17
C LYS A 186 -8.07 -5.51 -14.40
N ASN A 187 -9.23 -6.09 -14.05
CA ASN A 187 -10.52 -5.44 -14.27
C ASN A 187 -10.63 -4.12 -13.47
N VAL A 188 -9.94 -4.05 -12.31
CA VAL A 188 -9.87 -2.80 -11.53
C VAL A 188 -9.17 -1.71 -12.32
N ILE A 189 -8.03 -2.01 -12.97
CA ILE A 189 -7.29 -1.03 -13.78
C ILE A 189 -8.12 -0.63 -15.00
N GLU A 190 -8.78 -1.57 -15.66
CA GLU A 190 -9.65 -1.31 -16.81
C GLU A 190 -10.79 -0.33 -16.48
N LYS A 191 -11.39 -0.46 -15.28
CA LYS A 191 -12.47 0.41 -14.80
C LYS A 191 -11.98 1.76 -14.25
N THR A 192 -10.85 1.77 -13.55
CA THR A 192 -10.39 2.91 -12.74
C THR A 192 -9.29 3.72 -13.42
N GLY A 193 -8.53 3.10 -14.34
CA GLY A 193 -7.26 3.59 -14.84
C GLY A 193 -6.14 3.31 -13.83
N ILE A 194 -4.97 3.90 -14.08
CA ILE A 194 -3.79 3.81 -13.22
C ILE A 194 -3.78 4.91 -12.14
N TRP A 195 -2.78 4.94 -11.29
CA TRP A 195 -2.63 5.91 -10.22
C TRP A 195 -2.38 7.33 -10.75
N ASP A 196 -2.90 8.37 -10.04
CA ASP A 196 -2.73 9.77 -10.44
C ASP A 196 -1.34 10.28 -10.03
N GLU A 197 -0.45 10.47 -11.01
CA GLU A 197 0.94 10.89 -10.80
C GLU A 197 1.08 12.36 -10.34
N ASN A 198 -0.02 13.12 -10.30
CA ASN A 198 -0.01 14.45 -9.69
C ASN A 198 0.18 14.41 -8.16
N TYR A 199 0.00 13.24 -7.53
CA TYR A 199 0.36 13.02 -6.13
C TYR A 199 1.79 12.46 -6.07
N PHE A 200 2.73 13.26 -5.64
CA PHE A 200 4.12 12.80 -5.51
C PHE A 200 4.26 11.75 -4.39
N LEU A 201 3.61 11.99 -3.25
CA LEU A 201 3.65 11.11 -2.07
C LEU A 201 2.45 11.39 -1.17
N TYR A 202 1.76 10.37 -0.69
CA TYR A 202 0.51 10.40 0.08
C TYR A 202 -0.70 10.90 -0.71
N TYR A 203 -1.87 10.34 -0.42
CA TYR A 203 -3.17 10.54 -1.06
C TYR A 203 -3.32 9.94 -2.48
N GLU A 204 -2.26 9.45 -3.12
CA GLU A 204 -2.35 8.74 -4.39
C GLU A 204 -3.20 7.47 -4.28
N ASP A 205 -3.05 6.74 -3.16
CA ASP A 205 -3.83 5.55 -2.83
C ASP A 205 -5.29 5.90 -2.51
N ALA A 206 -5.53 6.98 -1.75
CA ALA A 206 -6.87 7.48 -1.48
C ALA A 206 -7.57 7.95 -2.76
N ASP A 207 -6.87 8.66 -3.65
CA ASP A 207 -7.40 9.07 -4.95
C ASP A 207 -7.79 7.86 -5.80
N PHE A 208 -6.91 6.86 -5.87
CA PHE A 208 -7.18 5.62 -6.59
C PHE A 208 -8.42 4.91 -6.04
N CYS A 209 -8.55 4.79 -4.71
CA CYS A 209 -9.71 4.21 -4.05
C CYS A 209 -11.01 4.97 -4.34
N VAL A 210 -10.99 6.30 -4.31
CA VAL A 210 -12.18 7.11 -4.62
C VAL A 210 -12.61 6.95 -6.07
N ARG A 211 -11.65 6.94 -7.03
CA ARG A 211 -11.95 6.69 -8.44
C ARG A 211 -12.50 5.30 -8.66
N ALA A 212 -11.92 4.28 -8.04
CA ALA A 212 -12.37 2.90 -8.09
C ALA A 212 -13.81 2.74 -7.58
N LYS A 213 -14.11 3.30 -6.40
CA LYS A 213 -15.46 3.26 -5.81
C LYS A 213 -16.50 3.94 -6.72
N ARG A 214 -16.13 5.07 -7.36
CA ARG A 214 -16.99 5.75 -8.35
C ARG A 214 -17.19 4.96 -9.64
N ALA A 215 -16.24 4.10 -9.98
CA ALA A 215 -16.33 3.18 -11.12
C ALA A 215 -17.04 1.85 -10.78
N GLY A 216 -17.62 1.72 -9.57
CA GLY A 216 -18.33 0.52 -9.13
C GLY A 216 -17.43 -0.63 -8.68
N VAL A 217 -16.17 -0.33 -8.30
CA VAL A 217 -15.23 -1.29 -7.72
C VAL A 217 -15.42 -1.33 -6.22
N ASN A 218 -15.48 -2.53 -5.63
CA ASN A 218 -15.57 -2.70 -4.18
C ASN A 218 -14.20 -2.50 -3.53
N LEU A 219 -14.20 -1.92 -2.33
CA LEU A 219 -13.01 -1.79 -1.49
C LEU A 219 -13.18 -2.67 -0.27
N LEU A 220 -12.30 -3.65 -0.09
CA LEU A 220 -12.43 -4.68 0.93
C LEU A 220 -11.21 -4.71 1.85
N TYR A 221 -11.46 -5.05 3.10
CA TYR A 221 -10.45 -5.44 4.08
C TYR A 221 -10.56 -6.95 4.31
N ASP A 222 -9.48 -7.68 4.07
CA ASP A 222 -9.37 -9.12 4.33
C ASP A 222 -8.35 -9.39 5.45
N PRO A 223 -8.79 -9.78 6.66
CA PRO A 223 -7.90 -10.03 7.79
C PRO A 223 -7.05 -11.30 7.68
N SER A 224 -7.25 -12.14 6.67
CA SER A 224 -6.42 -13.31 6.40
C SER A 224 -5.05 -12.94 5.82
N LEU A 225 -4.98 -11.78 5.17
CA LEU A 225 -3.78 -11.19 4.61
C LEU A 225 -3.05 -10.41 5.70
N ILE A 226 -1.93 -10.94 6.19
CA ILE A 226 -1.19 -10.35 7.30
C ILE A 226 0.22 -9.99 6.85
N ILE A 227 0.61 -8.74 7.11
CA ILE A 227 1.98 -8.26 6.95
C ILE A 227 2.43 -7.46 8.17
N TRP A 228 3.74 -7.34 8.36
CA TRP A 228 4.39 -6.44 9.32
C TRP A 228 5.10 -5.33 8.59
N HIS A 229 4.92 -4.10 9.03
CA HIS A 229 5.43 -2.89 8.39
C HIS A 229 6.41 -2.17 9.32
N LYS A 230 7.63 -1.91 8.84
CA LYS A 230 8.66 -1.16 9.58
C LYS A 230 8.41 0.35 9.61
N ASN A 231 7.33 0.77 9.01
CA ASN A 231 6.76 2.11 8.98
C ASN A 231 7.74 3.25 8.69
N ALA A 232 7.52 3.92 7.56
CA ALA A 232 8.13 5.20 7.17
C ALA A 232 9.66 5.23 7.13
N GLN A 233 10.31 4.12 6.74
CA GLN A 233 11.77 4.06 6.63
C GLN A 233 12.33 4.95 5.51
N SER A 234 11.57 5.13 4.41
CA SER A 234 12.00 5.92 3.24
C SER A 234 11.76 7.43 3.36
N THR A 235 10.95 7.88 4.33
CA THR A 235 10.55 9.30 4.46
C THR A 235 11.10 10.01 5.68
N GLY A 236 11.98 9.34 6.44
CA GLY A 236 12.52 9.85 7.71
C GLY A 236 11.53 9.78 8.88
N GLY A 237 10.47 8.99 8.76
CA GLY A 237 9.48 8.76 9.82
C GLY A 237 8.24 9.64 9.74
N SER A 238 7.19 9.19 10.44
CA SER A 238 5.96 9.97 10.64
C SER A 238 6.30 11.28 11.36
N GLY A 239 5.85 12.42 10.80
CA GLY A 239 6.16 13.76 11.33
C GLY A 239 7.40 14.41 10.75
N SER A 240 8.14 13.75 9.85
CA SER A 240 9.25 14.40 9.13
C SER A 240 8.76 15.60 8.29
N HIS A 241 9.66 16.52 7.96
CA HIS A 241 9.34 17.68 7.13
C HIS A 241 8.74 17.27 5.76
N ILE A 242 9.27 16.21 5.13
CA ILE A 242 8.77 15.67 3.86
C ILE A 242 7.36 15.12 4.05
N HIS A 243 7.12 14.33 5.09
CA HIS A 243 5.80 13.80 5.42
C HIS A 243 4.77 14.91 5.59
N LEU A 244 5.04 15.90 6.46
CA LEU A 244 4.12 17.00 6.73
C LEU A 244 3.85 17.86 5.50
N LYS A 245 4.88 18.15 4.69
CA LYS A 245 4.76 18.92 3.46
C LYS A 245 3.78 18.27 2.48
N TYR A 246 4.00 17.00 2.12
CA TYR A 246 3.16 16.33 1.12
C TYR A 246 1.78 15.97 1.66
N GLN A 247 1.66 15.61 2.94
CA GLN A 247 0.36 15.43 3.59
C GLN A 247 -0.50 16.71 3.46
N ARG A 248 0.07 17.86 3.76
CA ARG A 248 -0.66 19.13 3.69
C ARG A 248 -1.07 19.51 2.27
N ILE A 249 -0.14 19.45 1.31
CA ILE A 249 -0.38 19.81 -0.10
C ILE A 249 -1.42 18.86 -0.70
N ASN A 250 -1.23 17.56 -0.52
CA ASN A 250 -2.06 16.55 -1.16
C ASN A 250 -3.43 16.40 -0.49
N ARG A 251 -3.54 16.65 0.82
CA ARG A 251 -4.83 16.80 1.50
C ARG A 251 -5.68 17.91 0.87
N LEU A 252 -5.07 19.08 0.63
CA LEU A 252 -5.77 20.18 -0.05
C LEU A 252 -6.18 19.77 -1.47
N LYS A 253 -5.24 19.22 -2.27
CA LYS A 253 -5.52 18.75 -3.64
C LYS A 253 -6.67 17.74 -3.68
N PHE A 254 -6.62 16.72 -2.81
CA PHE A 254 -7.65 15.70 -2.68
C PHE A 254 -9.00 16.30 -2.27
N GLY A 255 -9.01 17.19 -1.29
CA GLY A 255 -10.21 17.87 -0.86
C GLY A 255 -10.82 18.76 -1.93
N LEU A 256 -10.02 19.54 -2.67
CA LEU A 256 -10.51 20.36 -3.79
C LEU A 256 -11.11 19.51 -4.92
N LYS A 257 -10.58 18.30 -5.13
CA LYS A 257 -11.07 17.36 -6.15
C LYS A 257 -12.40 16.71 -5.74
N TYR A 258 -12.54 16.29 -4.47
CA TYR A 258 -13.60 15.36 -4.06
C TYR A 258 -14.56 15.85 -2.97
N ALA A 259 -14.12 16.76 -2.11
CA ALA A 259 -14.87 17.12 -0.91
C ALA A 259 -16.12 17.97 -1.20
N PRO A 260 -17.10 18.00 -0.25
CA PRO A 260 -18.19 18.95 -0.29
C PRO A 260 -17.71 20.41 -0.25
N PHE A 261 -18.49 21.33 -0.81
CA PHE A 261 -18.10 22.73 -0.95
C PHE A 261 -17.67 23.42 0.36
N LYS A 262 -18.38 23.16 1.47
CA LYS A 262 -18.02 23.69 2.80
C LYS A 262 -16.62 23.24 3.24
N THR A 263 -16.31 21.96 3.03
CA THR A 263 -14.98 21.40 3.33
C THR A 263 -13.88 22.00 2.46
N LYS A 264 -14.16 22.27 1.18
CA LYS A 264 -13.20 22.94 0.29
C LYS A 264 -12.81 24.33 0.81
N LEU A 265 -13.78 25.12 1.23
CA LEU A 265 -13.53 26.45 1.83
C LEU A 265 -12.71 26.37 3.13
N HIS A 266 -13.04 25.39 3.99
CA HIS A 266 -12.29 25.12 5.22
C HIS A 266 -10.85 24.75 4.93
N LEU A 267 -10.59 23.85 3.99
CA LEU A 267 -9.25 23.43 3.62
C LEU A 267 -8.40 24.57 3.04
N ILE A 268 -9.00 25.41 2.17
CA ILE A 268 -8.32 26.60 1.64
C ILE A 268 -7.93 27.55 2.77
N LYS A 269 -8.87 27.84 3.69
CA LYS A 269 -8.61 28.71 4.85
C LYS A 269 -7.44 28.17 5.70
N ASN A 270 -7.46 26.87 6.05
CA ASN A 270 -6.40 26.23 6.85
C ASN A 270 -5.07 26.24 6.12
N TYR A 271 -5.08 26.00 4.82
CA TYR A 271 -3.85 26.02 4.02
C TYR A 271 -3.19 27.41 3.97
N VAL A 272 -3.99 28.47 3.84
CA VAL A 272 -3.50 29.88 3.82
C VAL A 272 -3.04 30.32 5.22
N SER A 273 -3.75 29.91 6.30
CA SER A 273 -3.40 30.28 7.69
C SER A 273 -2.23 29.47 8.28
N GLY A 274 -1.71 28.50 7.54
CA GLY A 274 -0.60 27.67 8.02
C GLY A 274 -0.99 26.57 9.00
N GLN A 275 -2.28 26.28 9.15
CA GLN A 275 -2.85 25.25 10.04
C GLN A 275 -3.00 23.89 9.36
#